data_a2eca942748548ecba49207b57c3a532
#
_entry.id   a2eca942748548ecba49207b57c3a532
#
_cell.length_a   1.000
_cell.length_b   1.000
_cell.length_c   1.000
_cell.angle_alpha   90.00
_cell.angle_beta   90.00
_cell.angle_gamma   90.00
#
_symmetry.space_group_name_H-M   'P 1'
#
loop_
_entity.id
_entity.type
_entity.pdbx_description
1 polymer ?
#
loop_
_entity_poly.entity_id
_entity_poly.type
_entity_poly.pdbx_seq_one_letter_code
_entity_poly.pdbx_strand_id
1 'polypeptide(L)'
;MKIILSTDFSEENKVLLPYAIDFLKDAGGEIIIFHAYMDNVFVGSNSYPGNMDTDNYFTTEILVELEKNSQQVMLEKTEYLINLIKEEGANNITVRPVLVSGDPEDELIELSKKEKPDLILMGTRGKGGKRFLEGSLVKSVMTKCDVPMLFIPNNYSWRESKEVVYATDFSEYDVDTIDRIFNILKTYKPHIHVIHFVEKPDNQDEAIKMEELEQAFLEKEFEGEIHFQLVHTDNA
;
A
#
# COMPACT_ATOMS: atom_id res chain seq x y z
N MET A 1 -3.55 -1.21 -15.21
CA MET A 1 -3.12 -0.65 -13.90
C MET A 1 -1.81 -1.29 -13.48
N LYS A 2 -0.88 -0.55 -12.88
CA LYS A 2 0.39 -1.08 -12.34
C LYS A 2 0.37 -0.92 -10.82
N ILE A 3 0.54 -2.01 -10.07
CA ILE A 3 0.59 -1.96 -8.61
C ILE A 3 1.92 -2.51 -8.09
N ILE A 4 2.44 -1.90 -7.02
CA ILE A 4 3.51 -2.50 -6.21
C ILE A 4 2.84 -3.19 -5.02
N LEU A 5 3.05 -4.50 -4.89
CA LEU A 5 2.65 -5.29 -3.75
C LEU A 5 3.85 -5.43 -2.81
N SER A 6 3.89 -4.59 -1.78
CA SER A 6 4.96 -4.62 -0.78
C SER A 6 4.64 -5.62 0.32
N THR A 7 5.49 -6.63 0.48
CA THR A 7 5.25 -7.73 1.43
C THR A 7 6.54 -8.23 2.07
N ASP A 8 6.45 -8.64 3.34
CA ASP A 8 7.50 -9.34 4.08
C ASP A 8 7.30 -10.87 4.09
N PHE A 9 6.31 -11.35 3.33
CA PHE A 9 5.90 -12.75 3.24
C PHE A 9 5.54 -13.42 4.57
N SER A 10 5.20 -12.64 5.59
CA SER A 10 4.73 -13.16 6.86
C SER A 10 3.33 -13.79 6.74
N GLU A 11 2.97 -14.64 7.70
CA GLU A 11 1.62 -15.23 7.77
C GLU A 11 0.53 -14.16 7.91
N GLU A 12 0.86 -13.04 8.55
CA GLU A 12 -0.01 -11.88 8.68
C GLU A 12 -0.37 -11.28 7.32
N ASN A 13 0.53 -11.38 6.35
CA ASN A 13 0.41 -10.80 5.02
C ASN A 13 -0.02 -11.80 3.92
N LYS A 14 -0.38 -13.03 4.28
CA LYS A 14 -0.78 -14.06 3.31
C LYS A 14 -2.00 -13.68 2.46
N VAL A 15 -2.85 -12.79 2.94
CA VAL A 15 -4.04 -12.33 2.22
C VAL A 15 -3.72 -11.37 1.07
N LEU A 16 -2.52 -10.77 1.04
CA LEU A 16 -2.17 -9.74 0.06
C LEU A 16 -2.10 -10.27 -1.37
N LEU A 17 -1.54 -11.48 -1.56
CA LEU A 17 -1.38 -12.06 -2.89
C LEU A 17 -2.74 -12.33 -3.57
N PRO A 18 -3.68 -13.07 -2.95
CA PRO A 18 -5.01 -13.26 -3.54
C PRO A 18 -5.77 -11.94 -3.65
N TYR A 19 -5.66 -11.04 -2.67
CA TYR A 19 -6.29 -9.73 -2.73
C TYR A 19 -5.86 -8.92 -3.97
N ALA A 20 -4.57 -8.93 -4.30
CA ALA A 20 -4.05 -8.20 -5.46
C ALA A 20 -4.62 -8.73 -6.80
N ILE A 21 -4.84 -10.05 -6.90
CA ILE A 21 -5.48 -10.64 -8.08
C ILE A 21 -6.94 -10.19 -8.17
N ASP A 22 -7.69 -10.38 -7.10
CA ASP A 22 -9.11 -10.02 -7.05
C ASP A 22 -9.31 -8.52 -7.36
N PHE A 23 -8.41 -7.67 -6.83
CA PHE A 23 -8.42 -6.23 -7.09
C PHE A 23 -8.14 -5.88 -8.55
N LEU A 24 -7.34 -6.67 -9.27
CA LEU A 24 -7.00 -6.40 -10.67
C LEU A 24 -7.80 -7.24 -11.66
N LYS A 25 -8.56 -8.22 -11.23
CA LYS A 25 -9.20 -9.22 -12.10
C LYS A 25 -9.98 -8.62 -13.26
N ASP A 26 -10.76 -7.57 -12.99
CA ASP A 26 -11.59 -6.94 -14.02
C ASP A 26 -10.82 -5.86 -14.81
N ALA A 27 -9.94 -5.12 -14.15
CA ALA A 27 -9.17 -4.05 -14.77
C ALA A 27 -7.96 -4.55 -15.56
N GLY A 28 -7.37 -5.65 -15.13
CA GLY A 28 -6.07 -6.13 -15.62
C GLY A 28 -4.91 -5.26 -15.19
N GLY A 29 -3.69 -5.76 -15.40
CA GLY A 29 -2.51 -4.95 -15.12
C GLY A 29 -1.24 -5.71 -14.78
N GLU A 30 -0.32 -5.02 -14.13
CA GLU A 30 0.96 -5.56 -13.66
C GLU A 30 1.03 -5.53 -12.13
N ILE A 31 1.39 -6.67 -11.53
CA ILE A 31 1.73 -6.79 -10.12
C ILE A 31 3.26 -6.86 -9.99
N ILE A 32 3.86 -5.85 -9.38
CA ILE A 32 5.26 -5.88 -8.99
C ILE A 32 5.31 -6.36 -7.54
N ILE A 33 5.72 -7.61 -7.32
CA ILE A 33 5.94 -8.12 -5.96
C ILE A 33 7.26 -7.57 -5.45
N PHE A 34 7.19 -6.72 -4.43
CA PHE A 34 8.36 -6.11 -3.82
C PHE A 34 8.65 -6.72 -2.46
N HIS A 35 9.90 -7.13 -2.28
CA HIS A 35 10.45 -7.52 -0.98
C HIS A 35 11.88 -6.99 -0.85
N ALA A 36 12.16 -6.34 0.28
CA ALA A 36 13.52 -5.94 0.65
C ALA A 36 13.99 -6.77 1.85
N TYR A 37 15.20 -7.28 1.76
CA TYR A 37 15.86 -7.93 2.89
C TYR A 37 16.99 -7.05 3.40
N MET A 38 17.10 -6.93 4.73
CA MET A 38 18.12 -6.09 5.35
C MET A 38 19.46 -6.82 5.31
N ASP A 39 20.45 -6.19 4.66
CA ASP A 39 21.83 -6.65 4.61
C ASP A 39 22.70 -6.10 5.76
N ASN A 40 22.15 -5.22 6.58
CA ASN A 40 22.82 -4.65 7.74
C ASN A 40 22.81 -5.62 8.92
N VAL A 41 23.65 -6.64 8.88
CA VAL A 41 23.97 -7.40 10.10
C VAL A 41 24.83 -6.48 10.97
N PHE A 42 24.24 -5.88 12.00
CA PHE A 42 24.97 -5.19 13.04
C PHE A 42 25.90 -6.19 13.75
N VAL A 43 27.13 -6.27 13.33
CA VAL A 43 28.20 -6.87 14.11
C VAL A 43 28.32 -5.99 15.36
N GLY A 44 27.84 -6.50 16.49
CA GLY A 44 27.91 -5.78 17.75
C GLY A 44 29.36 -5.31 17.99
N SER A 45 29.53 -4.02 18.23
CA SER A 45 30.82 -3.35 18.44
C SER A 45 31.53 -3.73 19.78
N ASN A 46 31.47 -5.00 20.15
CA ASN A 46 32.27 -5.58 21.22
C ASN A 46 33.53 -6.22 20.63
N SER A 47 34.16 -5.53 19.66
CA SER A 47 35.43 -5.95 19.08
C SER A 47 36.53 -5.83 20.12
N TYR A 48 36.86 -6.93 20.73
CA TYR A 48 38.17 -7.06 21.35
C TYR A 48 39.20 -6.98 20.23
N PRO A 49 40.26 -6.14 20.36
CA PRO A 49 41.34 -6.05 19.35
C PRO A 49 42.08 -7.39 19.26
N GLY A 50 41.78 -8.21 18.27
CA GLY A 50 42.43 -9.48 18.05
C GLY A 50 41.75 -10.50 17.16
N ASN A 51 40.47 -10.36 16.84
CA ASN A 51 39.70 -11.35 16.07
C ASN A 51 39.00 -10.77 14.84
N MET A 52 39.64 -9.85 14.11
CA MET A 52 38.99 -9.19 12.95
C MET A 52 38.64 -10.14 11.80
N ASP A 53 39.30 -11.28 11.64
CA ASP A 53 39.09 -12.14 10.48
C ASP A 53 37.91 -13.11 10.65
N THR A 54 37.61 -13.57 11.86
CA THR A 54 36.53 -14.51 12.12
C THR A 54 35.16 -13.84 12.08
N ASP A 55 35.03 -12.63 12.56
CA ASP A 55 33.74 -11.90 12.59
C ASP A 55 33.26 -11.53 11.18
N ASN A 56 34.19 -11.23 10.27
CA ASN A 56 33.87 -10.93 8.87
C ASN A 56 33.36 -12.17 8.10
N TYR A 57 33.91 -13.36 8.36
CA TYR A 57 33.46 -14.59 7.71
C TYR A 57 32.05 -14.96 8.14
N PHE A 58 31.75 -14.93 9.43
CA PHE A 58 30.40 -15.21 9.94
C PHE A 58 29.36 -14.24 9.41
N THR A 59 29.70 -12.96 9.31
CA THR A 59 28.81 -11.93 8.74
C THR A 59 28.53 -12.19 7.27
N THR A 60 29.52 -12.54 6.49
CA THR A 60 29.37 -12.85 5.06
C THR A 60 28.52 -14.10 4.82
N GLU A 61 28.72 -15.17 5.60
CA GLU A 61 27.92 -16.39 5.51
C GLU A 61 26.43 -16.11 5.83
N ILE A 62 26.16 -15.35 6.87
CA ILE A 62 24.78 -14.98 7.25
C ILE A 62 24.13 -14.16 6.15
N LEU A 63 24.82 -13.20 5.54
CA LEU A 63 24.29 -12.40 4.45
C LEU A 63 23.98 -13.24 3.21
N VAL A 64 24.85 -14.13 2.83
CA VAL A 64 24.63 -15.06 1.71
C VAL A 64 23.43 -15.98 1.98
N GLU A 65 23.29 -16.48 3.21
CA GLU A 65 22.15 -17.30 3.59
C GLU A 65 20.83 -16.51 3.59
N LEU A 66 20.83 -15.27 4.08
CA LEU A 66 19.69 -14.36 4.03
C LEU A 66 19.26 -14.07 2.60
N GLU A 67 20.17 -13.74 1.72
CA GLU A 67 19.90 -13.52 0.31
C GLU A 67 19.28 -14.75 -0.34
N LYS A 68 19.91 -15.92 -0.16
CA LYS A 68 19.44 -17.19 -0.72
C LYS A 68 18.04 -17.54 -0.23
N ASN A 69 17.78 -17.39 1.06
CA ASN A 69 16.46 -17.63 1.63
C ASN A 69 15.42 -16.66 1.07
N SER A 70 15.76 -15.37 0.95
CA SER A 70 14.87 -14.37 0.38
C SER A 70 14.58 -14.62 -1.09
N GLN A 71 15.57 -15.06 -1.88
CA GLN A 71 15.41 -15.48 -3.28
C GLN A 71 14.47 -16.67 -3.39
N GLN A 72 14.66 -17.70 -2.54
CA GLN A 72 13.81 -18.88 -2.55
C GLN A 72 12.36 -18.55 -2.22
N VAL A 73 12.12 -17.77 -1.17
CA VAL A 73 10.77 -17.33 -0.78
C VAL A 73 10.12 -16.49 -1.88
N MET A 74 10.88 -15.56 -2.48
CA MET A 74 10.37 -14.74 -3.60
C MET A 74 9.95 -15.61 -4.78
N LEU A 75 10.76 -16.60 -5.15
CA LEU A 75 10.45 -17.53 -6.23
C LEU A 75 9.15 -18.30 -5.94
N GLU A 76 9.06 -18.93 -4.77
CA GLU A 76 7.88 -19.72 -4.35
C GLU A 76 6.59 -18.87 -4.35
N LYS A 77 6.67 -17.64 -3.82
CA LYS A 77 5.51 -16.73 -3.77
C LYS A 77 5.12 -16.19 -5.15
N THR A 78 6.10 -15.97 -6.01
CA THR A 78 5.85 -15.57 -7.41
C THR A 78 5.19 -16.70 -8.19
N GLU A 79 5.68 -17.94 -8.07
CA GLU A 79 5.07 -19.11 -8.70
C GLU A 79 3.66 -19.37 -8.17
N TYR A 80 3.46 -19.25 -6.86
CA TYR A 80 2.14 -19.35 -6.25
C TYR A 80 1.16 -18.33 -6.86
N LEU A 81 1.57 -17.06 -6.96
CA LEU A 81 0.72 -16.02 -7.53
C LEU A 81 0.40 -16.27 -9.02
N ILE A 82 1.39 -16.70 -9.81
CA ILE A 82 1.18 -17.03 -11.23
C ILE A 82 0.21 -18.21 -11.38
N ASN A 83 0.29 -19.21 -10.51
CA ASN A 83 -0.63 -20.34 -10.54
C ASN A 83 -2.05 -19.90 -10.15
N LEU A 84 -2.19 -19.08 -9.12
CA LEU A 84 -3.47 -18.55 -8.69
C LEU A 84 -4.13 -17.69 -9.80
N ILE A 85 -3.36 -16.85 -10.50
CA ILE A 85 -3.83 -16.10 -11.68
C ILE A 85 -4.40 -17.01 -12.76
N LYS A 86 -3.74 -18.14 -13.02
CA LYS A 86 -4.22 -19.13 -14.00
C LYS A 86 -5.50 -19.84 -13.54
N GLU A 87 -5.54 -20.23 -12.28
CA GLU A 87 -6.70 -20.89 -11.66
C GLU A 87 -7.93 -20.00 -11.67
N GLU A 88 -7.76 -18.71 -11.37
CA GLU A 88 -8.81 -17.69 -11.39
C GLU A 88 -9.17 -17.19 -12.81
N GLY A 89 -8.44 -17.62 -13.83
CA GLY A 89 -8.65 -17.17 -15.20
C GLY A 89 -8.31 -15.70 -15.45
N ALA A 90 -7.54 -15.07 -14.57
CA ALA A 90 -7.16 -13.65 -14.62
C ALA A 90 -5.97 -13.40 -15.57
N ASN A 91 -6.06 -13.87 -16.82
CA ASN A 91 -4.97 -13.87 -17.81
C ASN A 91 -4.54 -12.47 -18.28
N ASN A 92 -5.27 -11.43 -17.89
CA ASN A 92 -4.97 -10.02 -18.11
C ASN A 92 -4.02 -9.42 -17.07
N ILE A 93 -3.54 -10.23 -16.10
CA ILE A 93 -2.61 -9.82 -15.06
C ILE A 93 -1.23 -10.42 -15.33
N THR A 94 -0.20 -9.57 -15.25
CA THR A 94 1.21 -9.97 -15.30
C THR A 94 1.88 -9.78 -13.95
N VAL A 95 2.89 -10.60 -13.65
CA VAL A 95 3.61 -10.55 -12.37
C VAL A 95 5.10 -10.40 -12.61
N ARG A 96 5.72 -9.49 -11.86
CA ARG A 96 7.16 -9.29 -11.87
C ARG A 96 7.71 -9.18 -10.45
N PRO A 97 8.61 -10.09 -10.03
CA PRO A 97 9.26 -9.98 -8.73
C PRO A 97 10.37 -8.91 -8.74
N VAL A 98 10.50 -8.21 -7.61
CA VAL A 98 11.59 -7.28 -7.30
C VAL A 98 12.08 -7.59 -5.90
N LEU A 99 13.24 -8.21 -5.83
CA LEU A 99 13.96 -8.50 -4.59
C LEU A 99 15.19 -7.60 -4.52
N VAL A 100 15.32 -6.86 -3.45
CA VAL A 100 16.44 -5.94 -3.23
C VAL A 100 17.05 -6.14 -1.85
N SER A 101 18.33 -5.82 -1.74
CA SER A 101 19.07 -5.73 -0.48
C SER A 101 19.06 -4.27 -0.05
N GLY A 102 18.72 -3.99 1.22
CA GLY A 102 18.72 -2.63 1.74
C GLY A 102 17.60 -2.35 2.74
N ASP A 103 17.43 -1.08 3.06
CA ASP A 103 16.33 -0.64 3.92
C ASP A 103 15.00 -0.68 3.15
N PRO A 104 13.99 -1.41 3.63
CA PRO A 104 12.70 -1.57 2.92
C PRO A 104 12.00 -0.24 2.61
N GLU A 105 12.22 0.79 3.41
CA GLU A 105 11.63 2.11 3.22
C GLU A 105 12.26 2.83 2.03
N ASP A 106 13.58 2.93 2.03
CA ASP A 106 14.33 3.64 1.00
C ASP A 106 14.16 2.94 -0.36
N GLU A 107 14.27 1.61 -0.37
CA GLU A 107 14.12 0.79 -1.58
C GLU A 107 12.70 0.86 -2.18
N LEU A 108 11.65 0.88 -1.34
CA LEU A 108 10.28 1.03 -1.82
C LEU A 108 10.03 2.42 -2.41
N ILE A 109 10.58 3.47 -1.79
CA ILE A 109 10.48 4.84 -2.29
C ILE A 109 11.22 4.97 -3.63
N GLU A 110 12.42 4.42 -3.75
CA GLU A 110 13.17 4.41 -5.02
C GLU A 110 12.43 3.65 -6.11
N LEU A 111 11.92 2.47 -5.80
CA LEU A 111 11.14 1.67 -6.73
C LEU A 111 9.89 2.43 -7.20
N SER A 112 9.18 3.10 -6.28
CA SER A 112 7.99 3.87 -6.62
C SER A 112 8.28 5.03 -7.59
N LYS A 113 9.39 5.73 -7.40
CA LYS A 113 9.84 6.80 -8.31
C LYS A 113 10.21 6.28 -9.70
N LYS A 114 10.86 5.11 -9.74
CA LYS A 114 11.29 4.46 -10.98
C LYS A 114 10.12 3.90 -11.77
N GLU A 115 9.26 3.14 -11.11
CA GLU A 115 8.18 2.38 -11.75
C GLU A 115 6.92 3.20 -11.99
N LYS A 116 6.71 4.28 -11.21
CA LYS A 116 5.52 5.14 -11.23
C LYS A 116 4.23 4.32 -11.21
N PRO A 117 4.00 3.50 -10.18
CA PRO A 117 2.81 2.68 -10.08
C PRO A 117 1.56 3.54 -9.84
N ASP A 118 0.41 3.00 -10.18
CA ASP A 118 -0.87 3.63 -9.89
C ASP A 118 -1.22 3.51 -8.40
N LEU A 119 -0.72 2.42 -7.73
CA LEU A 119 -1.04 2.09 -6.35
C LEU A 119 0.08 1.28 -5.70
N ILE A 120 0.32 1.52 -4.41
CA ILE A 120 1.10 0.62 -3.54
C ILE A 120 0.13 -0.12 -2.62
N LEU A 121 0.18 -1.44 -2.62
CA LEU A 121 -0.64 -2.31 -1.78
C LEU A 121 0.23 -2.93 -0.69
N MET A 122 -0.20 -2.80 0.58
CA MET A 122 0.55 -3.25 1.75
C MET A 122 -0.39 -3.85 2.81
N GLY A 123 0.17 -4.71 3.67
CA GLY A 123 -0.53 -5.17 4.87
C GLY A 123 -0.50 -4.14 5.99
N THR A 124 -1.51 -4.18 6.86
CA THR A 124 -1.55 -3.32 8.06
C THR A 124 -0.62 -3.80 9.17
N ARG A 125 -0.03 -5.00 9.05
CA ARG A 125 0.95 -5.58 9.99
C ARG A 125 2.04 -6.31 9.22
N GLY A 126 3.21 -6.44 9.82
CA GLY A 126 4.32 -7.24 9.33
C GLY A 126 4.92 -8.12 10.43
N LYS A 127 6.02 -8.80 10.17
CA LYS A 127 6.75 -9.71 11.09
C LYS A 127 6.97 -9.13 12.50
N GLY A 128 7.03 -7.81 12.64
CA GLY A 128 7.22 -7.16 13.94
C GLY A 128 5.96 -7.06 14.81
N GLY A 129 4.78 -7.50 14.35
CA GLY A 129 3.51 -7.45 15.07
C GLY A 129 3.01 -6.04 15.44
N LYS A 130 3.70 -4.99 14.98
CA LYS A 130 3.30 -3.60 15.23
C LYS A 130 2.01 -3.27 14.49
N ARG A 131 1.17 -2.46 15.11
CA ARG A 131 -0.09 -2.02 14.52
C ARG A 131 0.16 -1.04 13.37
N PHE A 132 -0.82 -0.91 12.48
CA PHE A 132 -0.89 0.13 11.47
C PHE A 132 -0.57 1.50 12.07
N LEU A 133 0.29 2.28 11.41
CA LEU A 133 0.83 3.57 11.85
C LEU A 133 1.82 3.55 13.03
N GLU A 134 2.09 2.42 13.66
CA GLU A 134 3.17 2.30 14.65
C GLU A 134 4.52 1.98 13.99
N GLY A 135 4.49 1.47 12.75
CA GLY A 135 5.69 1.15 11.98
C GLY A 135 6.35 2.39 11.35
N SER A 136 7.67 2.51 11.47
CA SER A 136 8.45 3.57 10.81
C SER A 136 8.28 3.56 9.29
N LEU A 137 8.29 2.37 8.68
CA LEU A 137 8.11 2.16 7.24
C LEU A 137 6.84 2.83 6.70
N VAL A 138 5.68 2.53 7.30
CA VAL A 138 4.39 3.07 6.82
C VAL A 138 4.38 4.59 6.88
N LYS A 139 4.77 5.17 8.03
CA LYS A 139 4.78 6.63 8.20
C LYS A 139 5.71 7.32 7.21
N SER A 140 6.90 6.76 7.01
CA SER A 140 7.88 7.38 6.15
C SER A 140 7.49 7.26 4.68
N VAL A 141 7.02 6.10 4.24
CA VAL A 141 6.56 5.93 2.85
C VAL A 141 5.36 6.83 2.58
N MET A 142 4.38 6.94 3.50
CA MET A 142 3.25 7.88 3.37
C MET A 142 3.67 9.35 3.25
N THR A 143 4.78 9.72 3.89
CA THR A 143 5.26 11.12 3.88
C THR A 143 6.12 11.45 2.66
N LYS A 144 6.85 10.46 2.13
CA LYS A 144 7.86 10.65 1.09
C LYS A 144 7.45 10.16 -0.30
N CYS A 145 6.32 9.47 -0.39
CA CYS A 145 5.84 8.84 -1.63
C CYS A 145 4.55 9.49 -2.10
N ASP A 146 4.52 9.96 -3.35
CA ASP A 146 3.33 10.59 -3.97
C ASP A 146 2.34 9.56 -4.57
N VAL A 147 2.62 8.27 -4.40
CA VAL A 147 1.77 7.19 -4.90
C VAL A 147 0.69 6.86 -3.88
N PRO A 148 -0.59 6.75 -4.28
CA PRO A 148 -1.64 6.27 -3.40
C PRO A 148 -1.31 4.92 -2.78
N MET A 149 -1.71 4.71 -1.53
CA MET A 149 -1.43 3.49 -0.78
C MET A 149 -2.73 2.84 -0.31
N LEU A 150 -2.84 1.53 -0.50
CA LEU A 150 -3.96 0.72 -0.02
C LEU A 150 -3.46 -0.26 1.04
N PHE A 151 -3.99 -0.13 2.24
CA PHE A 151 -3.62 -0.96 3.38
C PHE A 151 -4.68 -2.02 3.65
N ILE A 152 -4.26 -3.28 3.59
CA ILE A 152 -5.16 -4.43 3.72
C ILE A 152 -5.00 -5.04 5.13
N PRO A 153 -6.09 -5.12 5.91
CA PRO A 153 -6.08 -5.81 7.19
C PRO A 153 -5.82 -7.32 7.04
N ASN A 154 -5.10 -7.92 7.98
CA ASN A 154 -4.63 -9.32 7.91
C ASN A 154 -5.72 -10.37 7.68
N ASN A 155 -6.93 -10.09 8.13
CA ASN A 155 -8.06 -11.04 8.03
C ASN A 155 -9.10 -10.59 7.02
N TYR A 156 -8.72 -9.69 6.11
CA TYR A 156 -9.64 -9.14 5.12
C TYR A 156 -9.43 -9.82 3.77
N SER A 157 -10.45 -10.49 3.28
CA SER A 157 -10.50 -10.97 1.90
C SER A 157 -11.16 -9.91 1.02
N TRP A 158 -10.78 -9.89 -0.26
CA TRP A 158 -11.44 -9.02 -1.22
C TRP A 158 -12.96 -9.21 -1.20
N ARG A 159 -13.64 -8.10 -1.21
CA ARG A 159 -15.07 -8.03 -1.46
C ARG A 159 -15.29 -6.88 -2.41
N GLU A 160 -16.03 -7.10 -3.46
CA GLU A 160 -16.49 -6.01 -4.30
C GLU A 160 -17.31 -5.06 -3.42
N SER A 161 -16.72 -3.93 -3.09
CA SER A 161 -17.41 -2.85 -2.38
C SER A 161 -17.39 -1.64 -3.28
N LYS A 162 -18.57 -1.07 -3.49
CA LYS A 162 -18.68 0.19 -4.21
C LYS A 162 -18.60 1.39 -3.27
N GLU A 163 -18.85 1.16 -1.99
CA GLU A 163 -18.89 2.23 -0.98
C GLU A 163 -17.49 2.63 -0.55
N VAL A 164 -17.16 3.89 -0.77
CA VAL A 164 -15.89 4.52 -0.38
C VAL A 164 -16.19 5.74 0.48
N VAL A 165 -15.59 5.82 1.65
CA VAL A 165 -15.65 7.01 2.50
C VAL A 165 -14.36 7.79 2.34
N TYR A 166 -14.48 9.03 1.93
CA TYR A 166 -13.39 10.00 1.88
C TYR A 166 -13.56 11.05 2.98
N ALA A 167 -12.65 11.09 3.93
CA ALA A 167 -12.65 12.11 4.98
C ALA A 167 -11.85 13.33 4.51
N THR A 168 -12.50 14.49 4.44
CA THR A 168 -11.87 15.75 4.04
C THR A 168 -11.58 16.66 5.24
N ASP A 169 -10.47 17.39 5.19
CA ASP A 169 -10.15 18.54 6.02
C ASP A 169 -10.17 19.85 5.21
N PHE A 170 -10.77 19.80 4.01
CA PHE A 170 -10.82 20.88 3.03
C PHE A 170 -9.46 21.31 2.52
N SER A 171 -8.62 20.33 2.25
CA SER A 171 -7.31 20.53 1.63
C SER A 171 -7.45 20.95 0.17
N GLU A 172 -6.50 21.76 -0.30
CA GLU A 172 -6.38 22.12 -1.73
C GLU A 172 -6.18 20.90 -2.66
N TYR A 173 -5.78 19.74 -2.09
CA TYR A 173 -5.55 18.49 -2.81
C TYR A 173 -6.77 17.56 -2.88
N ASP A 174 -7.90 17.90 -2.24
CA ASP A 174 -9.06 17.02 -2.17
C ASP A 174 -9.61 16.67 -3.54
N VAL A 175 -9.72 17.64 -4.44
CA VAL A 175 -10.24 17.43 -5.79
C VAL A 175 -9.37 16.43 -6.55
N ASP A 176 -8.06 16.62 -6.55
CA ASP A 176 -7.13 15.72 -7.22
C ASP A 176 -7.10 14.33 -6.59
N THR A 177 -7.24 14.25 -5.27
CA THR A 177 -7.27 12.98 -4.53
C THR A 177 -8.52 12.19 -4.87
N ILE A 178 -9.68 12.83 -4.86
CA ILE A 178 -10.96 12.18 -5.21
C ILE A 178 -10.94 11.72 -6.68
N ASP A 179 -10.44 12.52 -7.60
CA ASP A 179 -10.26 12.15 -9.00
C ASP A 179 -9.34 10.91 -9.14
N ARG A 180 -8.26 10.85 -8.36
CA ARG A 180 -7.38 9.67 -8.33
C ARG A 180 -8.10 8.43 -7.81
N ILE A 181 -8.93 8.55 -6.76
CA ILE A 181 -9.74 7.43 -6.23
C ILE A 181 -10.69 6.91 -7.32
N PHE A 182 -11.42 7.80 -8.02
CA PHE A 182 -12.28 7.41 -9.13
C PHE A 182 -11.51 6.68 -10.23
N ASN A 183 -10.33 7.18 -10.60
CA ASN A 183 -9.50 6.55 -11.63
C ASN A 183 -8.98 5.16 -11.24
N ILE A 184 -8.58 4.98 -9.97
CA ILE A 184 -8.12 3.68 -9.45
C ILE A 184 -9.28 2.68 -9.39
N LEU A 185 -10.46 3.14 -8.99
CA LEU A 185 -11.62 2.29 -8.75
C LEU A 185 -12.66 2.29 -9.89
N LYS A 186 -12.38 2.95 -11.03
CA LYS A 186 -13.34 3.14 -12.12
C LYS A 186 -14.05 1.86 -12.56
N THR A 187 -13.35 0.74 -12.61
CA THR A 187 -13.93 -0.56 -13.01
C THR A 187 -15.05 -1.02 -12.08
N TYR A 188 -14.99 -0.58 -10.82
CA TYR A 188 -15.98 -0.93 -9.79
C TYR A 188 -17.12 0.08 -9.67
N LYS A 189 -17.07 1.19 -10.41
CA LYS A 189 -18.07 2.28 -10.38
C LYS A 189 -18.35 2.72 -8.93
N PRO A 190 -17.36 3.31 -8.24
CA PRO A 190 -17.44 3.58 -6.81
C PRO A 190 -18.52 4.62 -6.48
N HIS A 191 -19.13 4.47 -5.32
CA HIS A 191 -19.94 5.49 -4.67
C HIS A 191 -19.08 6.14 -3.58
N ILE A 192 -18.65 7.36 -3.79
CA ILE A 192 -17.75 8.07 -2.87
C ILE A 192 -18.56 8.98 -1.96
N HIS A 193 -18.49 8.73 -0.65
CA HIS A 193 -19.06 9.59 0.37
C HIS A 193 -17.98 10.49 0.92
N VAL A 194 -17.97 11.74 0.49
CA VAL A 194 -17.09 12.79 1.00
C VAL A 194 -17.68 13.31 2.30
N ILE A 195 -16.98 13.10 3.41
CA ILE A 195 -17.46 13.49 4.73
C ILE A 195 -16.49 14.44 5.42
N HIS A 196 -17.03 15.38 6.18
CA HIS A 196 -16.29 16.22 7.12
C HIS A 196 -16.95 16.17 8.49
N PHE A 197 -16.15 16.00 9.54
CA PHE A 197 -16.65 15.95 10.92
C PHE A 197 -16.68 17.35 11.51
N VAL A 198 -17.90 17.80 11.86
CA VAL A 198 -18.15 19.13 12.44
C VAL A 198 -18.26 19.02 13.97
N GLU A 199 -17.38 19.72 14.68
CA GLU A 199 -17.40 19.75 16.15
C GLU A 199 -18.47 20.72 16.70
N LYS A 200 -18.82 21.76 15.95
CA LYS A 200 -19.78 22.81 16.36
C LYS A 200 -20.94 22.91 15.38
N PRO A 201 -22.18 22.72 15.82
CA PRO A 201 -23.34 22.64 14.91
C PRO A 201 -23.62 23.87 14.05
N ASP A 202 -23.09 25.03 14.38
CA ASP A 202 -23.36 26.31 13.69
C ASP A 202 -22.14 26.84 12.89
N ASN A 203 -21.22 25.99 12.47
CA ASN A 203 -20.06 26.45 11.73
C ASN A 203 -20.39 26.64 10.24
N GLN A 204 -20.84 27.89 9.91
CA GLN A 204 -21.18 28.27 8.53
C GLN A 204 -19.97 28.19 7.57
N ASP A 205 -18.73 28.38 8.07
CA ASP A 205 -17.53 28.34 7.23
C ASP A 205 -17.28 26.91 6.69
N GLU A 206 -17.57 25.88 7.47
CA GLU A 206 -17.42 24.48 7.02
C GLU A 206 -18.50 24.08 6.00
N ALA A 207 -19.72 24.65 6.15
CA ALA A 207 -20.78 24.44 5.17
C ALA A 207 -20.42 25.09 3.81
N ILE A 208 -19.89 26.30 3.82
CA ILE A 208 -19.43 27.00 2.60
C ILE A 208 -18.31 26.20 1.92
N LYS A 209 -17.31 25.72 2.66
CA LYS A 209 -16.21 24.91 2.10
C LYS A 209 -16.70 23.60 1.49
N MET A 210 -17.69 22.96 2.11
CA MET A 210 -18.29 21.74 1.57
C MET A 210 -19.04 22.01 0.26
N GLU A 211 -19.79 23.14 0.18
CA GLU A 211 -20.43 23.56 -1.05
C GLU A 211 -19.42 23.90 -2.16
N GLU A 212 -18.33 24.58 -1.82
CA GLU A 212 -17.25 24.87 -2.78
C GLU A 212 -16.60 23.60 -3.32
N LEU A 213 -16.35 22.62 -2.44
CA LEU A 213 -15.82 21.30 -2.85
C LEU A 213 -16.83 20.55 -3.73
N GLU A 214 -18.10 20.52 -3.37
CA GLU A 214 -19.16 19.91 -4.18
C GLU A 214 -19.29 20.56 -5.57
N GLN A 215 -19.22 21.90 -5.64
CA GLN A 215 -19.27 22.64 -6.91
C GLN A 215 -18.13 22.24 -7.87
N ALA A 216 -16.94 21.92 -7.35
CA ALA A 216 -15.82 21.46 -8.17
C ALA A 216 -16.09 20.15 -8.93
N PHE A 217 -17.12 19.42 -8.52
CA PHE A 217 -17.52 18.13 -9.11
C PHE A 217 -18.78 18.18 -9.95
N LEU A 218 -19.55 19.28 -9.95
CA LEU A 218 -20.83 19.36 -10.67
C LEU A 218 -20.73 19.14 -12.18
N GLU A 219 -19.62 19.53 -12.78
CA GLU A 219 -19.39 19.42 -14.23
C GLU A 219 -18.54 18.20 -14.62
N LYS A 220 -18.11 17.39 -13.64
CA LYS A 220 -17.27 16.22 -13.87
C LYS A 220 -18.13 14.98 -14.13
N GLU A 221 -17.75 14.22 -15.15
CA GLU A 221 -18.36 12.93 -15.43
C GLU A 221 -17.52 11.80 -14.82
N PHE A 222 -18.16 10.94 -14.03
CA PHE A 222 -17.53 9.78 -13.41
C PHE A 222 -18.32 8.51 -13.73
N GLU A 223 -17.63 7.40 -13.79
CA GLU A 223 -18.26 6.09 -13.73
C GLU A 223 -18.48 5.69 -12.25
N GLY A 224 -19.50 6.27 -11.60
CA GLY A 224 -19.80 6.08 -10.19
C GLY A 224 -20.69 7.20 -9.66
N GLU A 225 -20.73 7.34 -8.36
CA GLU A 225 -21.51 8.36 -7.66
C GLU A 225 -20.63 9.08 -6.64
N ILE A 226 -20.95 10.35 -6.35
CA ILE A 226 -20.30 11.13 -5.31
C ILE A 226 -21.35 11.86 -4.47
N HIS A 227 -21.19 11.81 -3.14
CA HIS A 227 -22.09 12.42 -2.18
C HIS A 227 -21.28 13.21 -1.17
N PHE A 228 -21.74 14.41 -0.81
CA PHE A 228 -21.06 15.30 0.13
C PHE A 228 -21.91 15.45 1.39
N GLN A 229 -21.28 15.32 2.57
CA GLN A 229 -21.99 15.36 3.85
C GLN A 229 -21.13 15.92 4.98
N LEU A 230 -21.73 16.85 5.74
CA LEU A 230 -21.23 17.24 7.07
C LEU A 230 -21.78 16.28 8.13
N VAL A 231 -20.90 15.70 8.92
CA VAL A 231 -21.24 14.77 10.01
C VAL A 231 -21.04 15.46 11.34
N HIS A 232 -22.12 15.71 12.06
CA HIS A 232 -22.04 16.30 13.39
C HIS A 232 -21.64 15.23 14.42
N THR A 233 -20.58 15.49 15.15
CA THR A 233 -20.18 14.66 16.29
C THR A 233 -20.95 15.14 17.51
N ASP A 234 -21.94 14.37 17.95
CA ASP A 234 -22.52 14.57 19.26
C ASP A 234 -21.43 14.26 20.29
N ASN A 235 -21.02 15.27 21.06
CA ASN A 235 -20.14 15.06 22.20
C ASN A 235 -20.87 14.15 23.20
N ALA A 236 -20.50 12.85 23.23
CA ALA A 236 -20.94 11.90 24.24
C ALA A 236 -20.15 12.09 25.55
#